data_5f057da513eca0e9f80bb1c10dbc8ab2
#
_entry.id   5f057da513eca0e9f80bb1c10dbc8ab2
#
_cell.length_a   1.000
_cell.length_b   1.000
_cell.length_c   1.000
_cell.angle_alpha   90.00
_cell.angle_beta   90.00
_cell.angle_gamma   90.00
#
_symmetry.space_group_name_H-M   'P 1'
#
loop_
_entity.id
_entity.type
_entity.pdbx_description
1 polymer ?
#
loop_
_entity_poly.entity_id
_entity_poly.type
_entity_poly.pdbx_seq_one_letter_code
_entity_poly.pdbx_strand_id
1 'polypeptide(L)'
;MITDYIDKIINGNCVDVMKQLPDNSIDLVVTSPPYDNLRTYKGYTFPFEDIVAQLYRIIKEGGVVVWVVSDATVNGSETCTSFRQVLTFVAKGFKLHDTMIFQKTNPVPQIYRKRYTNVFEYMFVFSKGNVATHNPIKVPCLHAGLELKGTTYKNYSKGEQCRTKLANPVKAEKLKGNIWEYVVGKKAVDQEAKKHPAP
;
A
#
# COMPACT_ATOMS: atom_id res chain seq x y z
N MET A 1 -9.31 -25.39 -10.98
CA MET A 1 -8.25 -24.61 -11.70
C MET A 1 -8.43 -23.13 -11.34
N ILE A 2 -7.42 -22.27 -11.54
CA ILE A 2 -7.58 -20.82 -11.24
C ILE A 2 -8.72 -20.17 -12.04
N THR A 3 -8.99 -20.68 -13.24
CA THR A 3 -10.09 -20.26 -14.12
C THR A 3 -11.46 -20.29 -13.45
N ASP A 4 -11.66 -21.15 -12.45
CA ASP A 4 -12.93 -21.27 -11.73
C ASP A 4 -13.20 -20.07 -10.82
N TYR A 5 -12.21 -19.22 -10.61
CA TYR A 5 -12.22 -18.06 -9.70
C TYR A 5 -12.12 -16.71 -10.43
N ILE A 6 -11.87 -16.72 -11.76
CA ILE A 6 -11.73 -15.48 -12.54
C ILE A 6 -13.09 -14.77 -12.64
N ASP A 7 -13.08 -13.44 -12.47
CA ASP A 7 -14.25 -12.54 -12.56
C ASP A 7 -15.40 -12.92 -11.61
N LYS A 8 -15.08 -13.50 -10.45
CA LYS A 8 -16.06 -13.91 -9.45
C LYS A 8 -15.90 -13.21 -8.12
N ILE A 9 -17.00 -12.91 -7.48
CA ILE A 9 -17.08 -12.52 -6.07
C ILE A 9 -17.42 -13.78 -5.27
N ILE A 10 -16.53 -14.17 -4.36
CA ILE A 10 -16.67 -15.40 -3.57
C ILE A 10 -16.97 -14.99 -2.14
N ASN A 11 -18.15 -15.37 -1.66
CA ASN A 11 -18.55 -15.18 -0.25
C ASN A 11 -18.05 -16.38 0.58
N GLY A 12 -17.19 -16.10 1.58
CA GLY A 12 -16.64 -17.13 2.45
C GLY A 12 -15.54 -16.63 3.36
N ASN A 13 -15.03 -17.51 4.22
CA ASN A 13 -13.83 -17.21 4.99
C ASN A 13 -12.63 -17.13 4.04
N CYS A 14 -11.90 -16.02 4.10
CA CYS A 14 -10.80 -15.78 3.14
C CYS A 14 -9.68 -16.83 3.21
N VAL A 15 -9.37 -17.35 4.39
CA VAL A 15 -8.35 -18.41 4.55
C VAL A 15 -8.81 -19.69 3.86
N ASP A 16 -10.06 -20.09 4.03
CA ASP A 16 -10.59 -21.32 3.44
C ASP A 16 -10.74 -21.21 1.92
N VAL A 17 -11.13 -20.03 1.43
CA VAL A 17 -11.14 -19.75 -0.01
C VAL A 17 -9.73 -19.77 -0.58
N MET A 18 -8.78 -19.09 0.07
CA MET A 18 -7.39 -19.07 -0.40
C MET A 18 -6.76 -20.46 -0.43
N LYS A 19 -7.09 -21.37 0.50
CA LYS A 19 -6.61 -22.77 0.48
C LYS A 19 -6.98 -23.52 -0.79
N GLN A 20 -8.07 -23.12 -1.47
CA GLN A 20 -8.53 -23.74 -2.71
C GLN A 20 -7.81 -23.19 -3.95
N LEU A 21 -7.16 -22.02 -3.83
CA LEU A 21 -6.40 -21.42 -4.93
C LEU A 21 -5.07 -22.17 -5.13
N PRO A 22 -4.63 -22.34 -6.38
CA PRO A 22 -3.32 -22.93 -6.66
C PRO A 22 -2.17 -22.09 -6.11
N ASP A 23 -1.05 -22.72 -5.82
CA ASP A 23 0.19 -22.05 -5.49
C ASP A 23 0.66 -21.17 -6.65
N ASN A 24 1.29 -20.03 -6.35
CA ASN A 24 1.88 -19.14 -7.36
C ASN A 24 0.92 -18.78 -8.50
N SER A 25 -0.33 -18.49 -8.19
CA SER A 25 -1.39 -18.22 -9.18
C SER A 25 -1.86 -16.78 -9.26
N ILE A 26 -1.58 -15.96 -8.24
CA ILE A 26 -2.05 -14.59 -8.10
C ILE A 26 -0.91 -13.60 -8.33
N ASP A 27 -1.11 -12.62 -9.19
CA ASP A 27 -0.11 -11.57 -9.48
C ASP A 27 -0.17 -10.42 -8.48
N LEU A 28 -1.38 -10.03 -8.05
CA LEU A 28 -1.61 -8.89 -7.20
C LEU A 28 -2.75 -9.13 -6.21
N VAL A 29 -2.51 -8.78 -4.96
CA VAL A 29 -3.56 -8.63 -3.94
C VAL A 29 -3.57 -7.19 -3.45
N VAL A 30 -4.75 -6.56 -3.39
CA VAL A 30 -4.97 -5.25 -2.76
C VAL A 30 -6.06 -5.41 -1.72
N THR A 31 -5.75 -5.10 -0.47
CA THR A 31 -6.71 -5.29 0.62
C THR A 31 -6.48 -4.30 1.77
N SER A 32 -7.58 -3.99 2.46
CA SER A 32 -7.62 -3.25 3.72
C SER A 32 -8.31 -4.14 4.74
N PRO A 33 -7.57 -4.94 5.51
CA PRO A 33 -8.15 -5.87 6.48
C PRO A 33 -8.76 -5.11 7.68
N PRO A 34 -9.48 -5.80 8.58
CA PRO A 34 -9.91 -5.22 9.83
C PRO A 34 -8.71 -4.65 10.61
N TYR A 35 -8.84 -3.40 11.10
CA TYR A 35 -7.80 -2.74 11.90
C TYR A 35 -8.05 -3.00 13.37
N ASP A 36 -7.30 -3.87 14.02
CA ASP A 36 -7.45 -4.22 15.43
C ASP A 36 -8.93 -4.43 15.81
N ASN A 37 -9.34 -3.91 16.98
CA ASN A 37 -10.72 -3.89 17.45
C ASN A 37 -11.41 -2.54 17.18
N LEU A 38 -11.00 -1.78 16.15
CA LEU A 38 -11.59 -0.49 15.82
C LEU A 38 -13.07 -0.59 15.44
N ARG A 39 -13.53 -1.77 15.05
CA ARG A 39 -14.93 -2.09 14.78
C ARG A 39 -15.28 -3.45 15.36
N THR A 40 -16.51 -3.56 15.90
CA THR A 40 -17.04 -4.84 16.34
C THR A 40 -17.48 -5.66 15.12
N TYR A 41 -16.72 -6.68 14.79
CA TYR A 41 -17.02 -7.60 13.67
C TYR A 41 -17.82 -8.83 14.14
N LYS A 42 -18.78 -8.66 15.05
CA LYS A 42 -19.69 -9.73 15.54
C LYS A 42 -18.97 -11.01 15.98
N GLY A 43 -17.87 -10.88 16.72
CA GLY A 43 -17.09 -12.02 17.22
C GLY A 43 -16.15 -12.66 16.20
N TYR A 44 -15.96 -12.10 15.02
CA TYR A 44 -14.98 -12.59 14.07
C TYR A 44 -13.54 -12.36 14.60
N THR A 45 -12.77 -13.42 14.63
CA THR A 45 -11.33 -13.37 14.93
C THR A 45 -10.57 -13.22 13.61
N PHE A 46 -9.63 -12.29 13.55
CA PHE A 46 -8.82 -12.08 12.38
C PHE A 46 -7.57 -12.98 12.42
N PRO A 47 -7.53 -14.10 11.66
CA PRO A 47 -6.43 -15.06 11.67
C PRO A 47 -5.26 -14.57 10.82
N PHE A 48 -4.57 -13.53 11.29
CA PHE A 48 -3.60 -12.78 10.51
C PHE A 48 -2.44 -13.65 9.98
N GLU A 49 -1.84 -14.49 10.85
CA GLU A 49 -0.71 -15.34 10.44
C GLU A 49 -1.11 -16.37 9.37
N ASP A 50 -2.32 -16.94 9.47
CA ASP A 50 -2.84 -17.86 8.46
C ASP A 50 -3.06 -17.14 7.13
N ILE A 51 -3.57 -15.90 7.18
CA ILE A 51 -3.76 -15.07 5.98
C ILE A 51 -2.42 -14.82 5.32
N VAL A 52 -1.40 -14.38 6.07
CA VAL A 52 -0.05 -14.11 5.53
C VAL A 52 0.56 -15.39 4.94
N ALA A 53 0.35 -16.54 5.60
CA ALA A 53 0.83 -17.82 5.11
C ALA A 53 0.18 -18.20 3.76
N GLN A 54 -1.13 -18.03 3.64
CA GLN A 54 -1.84 -18.30 2.40
C GLN A 54 -1.47 -17.30 1.30
N LEU A 55 -1.35 -16.02 1.62
CA LEU A 55 -0.88 -15.01 0.67
C LEU A 55 0.50 -15.36 0.10
N TYR A 56 1.45 -15.76 0.97
CA TYR A 56 2.78 -16.16 0.50
C TYR A 56 2.74 -17.36 -0.44
N ARG A 57 1.84 -18.33 -0.19
CA ARG A 57 1.67 -19.51 -1.02
C ARG A 57 1.10 -19.18 -2.40
N ILE A 58 0.00 -18.39 -2.44
CA ILE A 58 -0.75 -18.14 -3.68
C ILE A 58 -0.13 -17.06 -4.56
N ILE A 59 0.61 -16.10 -4.00
CA ILE A 59 1.28 -15.05 -4.77
C ILE A 59 2.40 -15.66 -5.60
N LYS A 60 2.46 -15.29 -6.88
CA LYS A 60 3.54 -15.66 -7.80
C LYS A 60 4.88 -15.06 -7.37
N GLU A 61 5.97 -15.68 -7.80
CA GLU A 61 7.28 -15.02 -7.74
C GLU A 61 7.23 -13.72 -8.55
N GLY A 62 7.67 -12.61 -7.96
CA GLY A 62 7.53 -11.27 -8.52
C GLY A 62 6.17 -10.62 -8.35
N GLY A 63 5.19 -11.32 -7.78
CA GLY A 63 3.87 -10.78 -7.47
C GLY A 63 3.88 -9.92 -6.21
N VAL A 64 2.79 -9.16 -6.00
CA VAL A 64 2.72 -8.05 -5.04
C VAL A 64 1.48 -8.16 -4.16
N VAL A 65 1.63 -7.79 -2.88
CA VAL A 65 0.53 -7.57 -1.94
C VAL A 65 0.55 -6.12 -1.49
N VAL A 66 -0.54 -5.39 -1.73
CA VAL A 66 -0.76 -4.04 -1.18
C VAL A 66 -1.67 -4.18 0.04
N TRP A 67 -1.13 -3.79 1.20
CA TRP A 67 -1.76 -3.98 2.50
C TRP A 67 -2.01 -2.64 3.17
N VAL A 68 -3.29 -2.21 3.20
CA VAL A 68 -3.67 -0.92 3.81
C VAL A 68 -4.06 -1.15 5.25
N VAL A 69 -3.44 -0.44 6.18
CA VAL A 69 -3.65 -0.61 7.61
C VAL A 69 -3.39 0.67 8.39
N SER A 70 -4.07 0.82 9.51
CA SER A 70 -3.85 1.90 10.49
C SER A 70 -3.86 1.32 11.91
N ASP A 71 -3.23 2.04 12.83
CA ASP A 71 -3.18 1.65 14.24
C ASP A 71 -4.35 2.24 15.04
N ALA A 72 -4.87 1.48 15.99
CA ALA A 72 -5.75 1.99 17.02
C ALA A 72 -4.97 2.75 18.09
N THR A 73 -5.64 3.65 18.81
CA THR A 73 -5.10 4.26 20.01
C THR A 73 -5.84 3.72 21.22
N VAL A 74 -5.13 3.04 22.10
CA VAL A 74 -5.65 2.43 23.34
C VAL A 74 -4.87 2.98 24.52
N ASN A 75 -5.56 3.50 25.53
CA ASN A 75 -4.95 4.06 26.75
C ASN A 75 -3.83 5.08 26.48
N GLY A 76 -3.99 5.90 25.42
CA GLY A 76 -3.01 6.93 25.08
C GLY A 76 -1.80 6.44 24.28
N SER A 77 -1.75 5.18 23.89
CA SER A 77 -0.69 4.59 23.04
C SER A 77 -1.27 4.05 21.74
N GLU A 78 -0.52 4.15 20.66
CA GLU A 78 -0.82 3.40 19.45
C GLU A 78 -0.54 1.92 19.64
N THR A 79 -1.35 1.08 19.00
CA THR A 79 -1.25 -0.39 19.13
C THR A 79 0.00 -0.97 18.48
N CYS A 80 0.62 -0.25 17.56
CA CYS A 80 1.75 -0.71 16.73
C CYS A 80 1.43 -1.98 15.92
N THR A 81 0.16 -2.22 15.64
CA THR A 81 -0.28 -3.40 14.87
C THR A 81 0.25 -3.35 13.45
N SER A 82 0.25 -2.17 12.83
CA SER A 82 0.81 -1.97 11.49
C SER A 82 2.26 -2.43 11.40
N PHE A 83 3.09 -2.07 12.38
CA PHE A 83 4.51 -2.45 12.41
C PHE A 83 4.69 -3.96 12.67
N ARG A 84 3.91 -4.56 13.59
CA ARG A 84 3.96 -6.00 13.82
C ARG A 84 3.57 -6.78 12.57
N GLN A 85 2.54 -6.30 11.85
CA GLN A 85 2.11 -6.92 10.60
C GLN A 85 3.22 -6.89 9.55
N VAL A 86 3.91 -5.75 9.38
CA VAL A 86 5.06 -5.66 8.47
C VAL A 86 6.12 -6.69 8.82
N LEU A 87 6.49 -6.79 10.11
CA LEU A 87 7.52 -7.74 10.55
C LEU A 87 7.10 -9.19 10.31
N THR A 88 5.81 -9.51 10.48
CA THR A 88 5.28 -10.86 10.19
C THR A 88 5.35 -11.18 8.69
N PHE A 89 4.98 -10.25 7.80
CA PHE A 89 5.15 -10.43 6.36
C PHE A 89 6.61 -10.70 5.99
N VAL A 90 7.54 -9.90 6.54
CA VAL A 90 8.97 -10.07 6.28
C VAL A 90 9.49 -11.40 6.83
N ALA A 91 9.09 -11.78 8.05
CA ALA A 91 9.45 -13.07 8.64
C ALA A 91 8.92 -14.26 7.83
N LYS A 92 7.78 -14.10 7.13
CA LYS A 92 7.23 -15.13 6.24
C LYS A 92 8.01 -15.27 4.92
N GLY A 93 8.84 -14.30 4.57
CA GLY A 93 9.66 -14.30 3.37
C GLY A 93 9.30 -13.24 2.32
N PHE A 94 8.29 -12.42 2.57
CA PHE A 94 8.04 -11.24 1.72
C PHE A 94 9.13 -10.19 1.91
N LYS A 95 9.39 -9.42 0.87
CA LYS A 95 10.16 -8.18 0.94
C LYS A 95 9.19 -7.02 1.16
N LEU A 96 9.48 -6.13 2.09
CA LEU A 96 8.83 -4.81 2.12
C LEU A 96 9.42 -4.00 0.95
N HIS A 97 8.66 -3.94 -0.16
CA HIS A 97 9.11 -3.29 -1.39
C HIS A 97 9.01 -1.77 -1.29
N ASP A 98 7.87 -1.27 -0.77
CA ASP A 98 7.65 0.17 -0.58
C ASP A 98 6.73 0.43 0.61
N THR A 99 6.90 1.58 1.24
CA THR A 99 6.00 2.13 2.25
C THR A 99 5.31 3.34 1.65
N MET A 100 4.07 3.15 1.23
CA MET A 100 3.23 4.22 0.71
C MET A 100 2.31 4.77 1.79
N ILE A 101 1.86 5.99 1.61
CA ILE A 101 0.94 6.67 2.51
C ILE A 101 -0.37 6.97 1.77
N PHE A 102 -1.46 6.46 2.31
CA PHE A 102 -2.82 6.85 1.94
C PHE A 102 -3.20 8.09 2.74
N GLN A 103 -3.06 9.27 2.16
CA GLN A 103 -3.35 10.54 2.82
C GLN A 103 -4.81 10.94 2.63
N LYS A 104 -5.51 11.18 3.74
CA LYS A 104 -6.90 11.66 3.74
C LYS A 104 -6.91 13.18 3.64
N THR A 105 -7.52 13.73 2.59
CA THR A 105 -7.57 15.20 2.40
C THR A 105 -8.67 15.86 3.25
N ASN A 106 -9.65 15.08 3.73
CA ASN A 106 -10.77 15.56 4.55
C ASN A 106 -10.98 14.69 5.81
N PRO A 107 -9.97 14.54 6.67
CA PRO A 107 -10.08 13.71 7.87
C PRO A 107 -11.10 14.31 8.86
N VAL A 108 -11.72 13.44 9.67
CA VAL A 108 -12.56 13.90 10.77
C VAL A 108 -11.66 14.48 11.87
N PRO A 109 -11.84 15.75 12.28
CA PRO A 109 -11.03 16.38 13.32
C PRO A 109 -11.11 15.62 14.65
N GLN A 110 -9.98 15.46 15.33
CA GLN A 110 -9.88 14.80 16.63
C GLN A 110 -9.54 15.81 17.73
N ILE A 111 -10.34 16.85 17.86
CA ILE A 111 -10.09 18.02 18.72
C ILE A 111 -10.00 17.73 20.23
N TYR A 112 -10.59 16.62 20.69
CA TYR A 112 -10.60 16.23 22.11
C TYR A 112 -9.41 15.36 22.54
N ARG A 113 -8.50 15.03 21.64
CA ARG A 113 -7.35 14.19 21.92
C ARG A 113 -6.09 15.04 22.01
N LYS A 114 -5.23 14.77 23.00
CA LYS A 114 -3.89 15.38 23.10
C LYS A 114 -2.95 14.81 22.01
N ARG A 115 -3.43 14.76 20.77
CA ARG A 115 -2.76 14.21 19.59
C ARG A 115 -3.13 15.01 18.36
N TYR A 116 -2.28 14.99 17.37
CA TYR A 116 -2.62 15.48 16.04
C TYR A 116 -3.72 14.61 15.42
N THR A 117 -4.52 15.23 14.55
CA THR A 117 -5.53 14.49 13.76
C THR A 117 -4.84 13.46 12.88
N ASN A 118 -5.28 12.21 12.95
CA ASN A 118 -4.77 11.15 12.06
C ASN A 118 -5.29 11.38 10.64
N VAL A 119 -4.39 11.78 9.74
CA VAL A 119 -4.69 12.13 8.35
C VAL A 119 -4.22 11.08 7.35
N PHE A 120 -3.69 9.95 7.79
CA PHE A 120 -3.16 8.94 6.89
C PHE A 120 -3.44 7.50 7.35
N GLU A 121 -3.26 6.58 6.43
CA GLU A 121 -3.12 5.15 6.68
C GLU A 121 -1.86 4.67 5.98
N TYR A 122 -1.21 3.64 6.55
CA TYR A 122 -0.11 2.98 5.86
C TYR A 122 -0.65 2.15 4.70
N MET A 123 0.06 2.18 3.59
CA MET A 123 -0.19 1.33 2.44
C MET A 123 1.12 0.61 2.11
N PHE A 124 1.35 -0.51 2.78
CA PHE A 124 2.56 -1.29 2.60
C PHE A 124 2.48 -2.12 1.32
N VAL A 125 3.55 -2.10 0.56
CA VAL A 125 3.70 -2.89 -0.66
C VAL A 125 4.70 -4.00 -0.40
N PHE A 126 4.22 -5.23 -0.36
CA PHE A 126 5.06 -6.40 -0.20
C PHE A 126 5.24 -7.12 -1.53
N SER A 127 6.41 -7.71 -1.74
CA SER A 127 6.67 -8.54 -2.92
C SER A 127 7.23 -9.91 -2.53
N LYS A 128 6.84 -10.94 -3.29
CA LYS A 128 7.50 -12.23 -3.23
C LYS A 128 8.65 -12.20 -4.23
N GLY A 129 9.89 -12.17 -3.72
CA GLY A 129 11.06 -11.95 -4.56
C GLY A 129 11.16 -10.53 -5.12
N ASN A 130 11.71 -10.39 -6.32
CA ASN A 130 11.80 -9.10 -7.01
C ASN A 130 10.54 -8.84 -7.82
N VAL A 131 10.01 -7.62 -7.76
CA VAL A 131 8.79 -7.24 -8.49
C VAL A 131 8.98 -7.47 -10.00
N ALA A 132 8.07 -8.25 -10.60
CA ALA A 132 8.14 -8.59 -12.01
C ALA A 132 7.58 -7.50 -12.92
N THR A 133 6.54 -6.79 -12.47
CA THR A 133 5.84 -5.78 -13.27
C THR A 133 5.83 -4.45 -12.54
N HIS A 134 6.28 -3.39 -13.21
CA HIS A 134 6.28 -2.02 -12.68
C HIS A 134 5.80 -1.04 -13.76
N ASN A 135 4.58 -0.52 -13.59
CA ASN A 135 3.98 0.50 -14.45
C ASN A 135 3.81 1.81 -13.66
N PRO A 136 4.87 2.62 -13.51
CA PRO A 136 4.84 3.78 -12.64
C PRO A 136 3.93 4.89 -13.19
N ILE A 137 3.14 5.46 -12.29
CA ILE A 137 2.34 6.65 -12.61
C ILE A 137 3.28 7.84 -12.73
N LYS A 138 3.16 8.59 -13.82
CA LYS A 138 3.88 9.83 -14.04
C LYS A 138 2.99 11.04 -13.79
N VAL A 139 3.58 12.09 -13.27
CA VAL A 139 2.93 13.38 -13.01
C VAL A 139 3.76 14.52 -13.59
N PRO A 140 3.15 15.64 -13.95
CA PRO A 140 3.89 16.81 -14.43
C PRO A 140 4.95 17.29 -13.45
N CYS A 141 6.10 17.71 -13.94
CA CYS A 141 7.10 18.42 -13.17
C CYS A 141 6.72 19.89 -13.02
N LEU A 142 6.77 20.41 -11.81
CA LEU A 142 6.49 21.82 -11.51
C LEU A 142 7.46 22.78 -12.24
N HIS A 143 8.69 22.36 -12.47
CA HIS A 143 9.76 23.15 -13.05
C HIS A 143 10.18 22.61 -14.44
N ALA A 144 9.24 22.01 -15.18
CA ALA A 144 9.52 21.47 -16.51
C ALA A 144 10.15 22.51 -17.43
N GLY A 145 11.20 22.14 -18.15
CA GLY A 145 11.90 23.01 -19.09
C GLY A 145 12.90 24.00 -18.47
N LEU A 146 12.94 24.12 -17.13
CA LEU A 146 13.94 24.99 -16.51
C LEU A 146 15.35 24.37 -16.59
N GLU A 147 16.33 25.20 -16.87
CA GLU A 147 17.74 24.82 -16.77
C GLU A 147 18.22 24.95 -15.33
N LEU A 148 18.70 23.86 -14.77
CA LEU A 148 19.28 23.81 -13.43
C LEU A 148 20.80 23.88 -13.51
N LYS A 149 21.40 24.80 -12.78
CA LYS A 149 22.85 24.86 -12.61
C LYS A 149 23.25 24.05 -11.37
N GLY A 150 24.21 23.16 -11.51
CA GLY A 150 24.77 22.41 -10.39
C GLY A 150 24.84 20.90 -10.58
N THR A 151 25.19 20.27 -9.51
CA THR A 151 25.32 18.81 -9.43
C THR A 151 24.60 18.29 -8.19
N THR A 152 24.08 17.08 -8.26
CA THR A 152 23.50 16.38 -7.10
C THR A 152 24.34 15.15 -6.76
N TYR A 153 24.12 14.62 -5.56
CA TYR A 153 24.70 13.35 -5.15
C TYR A 153 23.66 12.25 -5.25
N LYS A 154 24.04 11.11 -5.78
CA LYS A 154 23.28 9.87 -5.70
C LYS A 154 23.93 8.93 -4.72
N ASN A 155 23.13 8.38 -3.81
CA ASN A 155 23.54 7.29 -2.95
C ASN A 155 23.31 5.96 -3.69
N TYR A 156 24.33 5.15 -3.80
CA TYR A 156 24.22 3.80 -4.34
C TYR A 156 24.09 2.77 -3.22
N SER A 157 23.60 1.59 -3.55
CA SER A 157 23.35 0.50 -2.60
C SER A 157 24.58 0.05 -1.78
N LYS A 158 25.76 0.46 -2.17
CA LYS A 158 27.04 0.18 -1.47
C LYS A 158 27.50 1.31 -0.53
N GLY A 159 26.65 2.31 -0.26
CA GLY A 159 27.03 3.45 0.60
C GLY A 159 27.92 4.48 -0.07
N GLU A 160 28.30 4.29 -1.32
CA GLU A 160 29.09 5.25 -2.08
C GLU A 160 28.22 6.42 -2.55
N GLN A 161 28.73 7.65 -2.40
CA GLN A 161 28.11 8.85 -2.96
C GLN A 161 28.81 9.21 -4.27
N CYS A 162 28.04 9.28 -5.35
CA CYS A 162 28.55 9.73 -6.62
C CYS A 162 27.95 11.08 -7.01
N ARG A 163 28.81 12.00 -7.41
CA ARG A 163 28.41 13.31 -7.90
C ARG A 163 27.89 13.16 -9.33
N THR A 164 26.61 13.50 -9.56
CA THR A 164 26.01 13.43 -10.89
C THR A 164 25.52 14.80 -11.34
N LYS A 165 25.65 15.08 -12.64
CA LYS A 165 25.02 16.28 -13.24
C LYS A 165 23.51 16.16 -13.11
N LEU A 166 22.85 17.27 -12.78
CA LEU A 166 21.39 17.37 -12.86
C LEU A 166 20.93 17.18 -14.31
N ALA A 167 19.79 16.53 -14.50
CA ALA A 167 19.18 16.45 -15.82
C ALA A 167 18.78 17.86 -16.27
N ASN A 168 19.27 18.29 -17.43
CA ASN A 168 19.01 19.60 -17.99
C ASN A 168 18.57 19.50 -19.45
N PRO A 169 17.47 20.14 -19.85
CA PRO A 169 16.48 20.80 -18.98
C PRO A 169 15.69 19.80 -18.13
N VAL A 170 14.99 20.31 -17.09
CA VAL A 170 14.12 19.48 -16.25
C VAL A 170 13.06 18.82 -17.11
N LYS A 171 12.89 17.51 -16.98
CA LYS A 171 11.91 16.73 -17.74
C LYS A 171 10.49 17.23 -17.49
N ALA A 172 9.61 17.09 -18.48
CA ALA A 172 8.20 17.46 -18.37
C ALA A 172 7.46 16.63 -17.30
N GLU A 173 7.86 15.39 -17.12
CA GLU A 173 7.21 14.45 -16.19
C GLU A 173 8.21 13.83 -15.22
N LYS A 174 7.73 13.51 -14.02
CA LYS A 174 8.42 12.74 -12.99
C LYS A 174 7.54 11.59 -12.52
N LEU A 175 8.15 10.62 -11.84
CA LEU A 175 7.38 9.57 -11.15
C LEU A 175 6.54 10.20 -10.03
N LYS A 176 5.30 9.71 -9.86
CA LYS A 176 4.48 10.06 -8.70
C LYS A 176 5.18 9.56 -7.42
N GLY A 177 5.13 10.36 -6.37
CA GLY A 177 5.66 9.97 -5.06
C GLY A 177 4.81 8.90 -4.38
N ASN A 178 5.30 8.39 -3.27
CA ASN A 178 4.65 7.36 -2.47
C ASN A 178 3.61 7.89 -1.47
N ILE A 179 3.29 9.18 -1.49
CA ILE A 179 2.16 9.77 -0.77
C ILE A 179 1.03 10.01 -1.77
N TRP A 180 -0.10 9.33 -1.54
CA TRP A 180 -1.27 9.42 -2.42
C TRP A 180 -2.45 10.02 -1.67
N GLU A 181 -2.99 11.11 -2.21
CA GLU A 181 -4.08 11.88 -1.61
C GLU A 181 -5.43 11.36 -2.08
N TYR A 182 -6.34 11.19 -1.12
CA TYR A 182 -7.71 10.73 -1.36
C TYR A 182 -8.71 11.53 -0.55
N VAL A 183 -9.86 11.80 -1.15
CA VAL A 183 -11.05 12.28 -0.46
C VAL A 183 -11.80 11.09 0.13
N VAL A 184 -12.08 11.09 1.43
CA VAL A 184 -12.79 9.98 2.10
C VAL A 184 -14.23 10.37 2.47
N GLY A 185 -15.14 9.38 2.56
CA GLY A 185 -16.53 9.53 2.95
C GLY A 185 -17.48 9.85 1.79
N LYS A 186 -18.76 10.20 2.10
CA LYS A 186 -19.82 10.38 1.11
C LYS A 186 -19.50 11.37 -0.02
N LYS A 187 -18.73 12.42 0.27
CA LYS A 187 -18.31 13.39 -0.75
C LYS A 187 -17.30 12.83 -1.76
N ALA A 188 -16.58 11.75 -1.41
CA ALA A 188 -15.66 11.08 -2.32
C ALA A 188 -16.40 10.39 -3.47
N VAL A 189 -17.51 9.72 -3.13
CA VAL A 189 -18.32 8.97 -4.11
C VAL A 189 -18.89 9.89 -5.18
N ASP A 190 -19.33 11.11 -4.80
CA ASP A 190 -19.93 12.06 -5.76
C ASP A 190 -18.91 12.73 -6.69
N GLN A 191 -17.65 12.88 -6.26
CA GLN A 191 -16.62 13.54 -7.05
C GLN A 191 -15.77 12.58 -7.88
N GLU A 192 -15.47 11.39 -7.36
CA GLU A 192 -14.67 10.40 -8.07
C GLU A 192 -15.51 9.53 -9.02
N ALA A 193 -16.75 9.22 -8.67
CA ALA A 193 -17.68 8.52 -9.58
C ALA A 193 -17.96 9.33 -10.85
N LYS A 194 -17.77 10.66 -10.81
CA LYS A 194 -17.85 11.52 -12.01
C LYS A 194 -16.55 11.58 -12.82
N LYS A 195 -15.42 11.14 -12.26
CA LYS A 195 -14.09 11.22 -12.91
C LYS A 195 -13.56 9.87 -13.39
N HIS A 196 -14.08 8.78 -12.87
CA HIS A 196 -13.72 7.44 -13.29
C HIS A 196 -15.00 6.71 -13.68
N PRO A 197 -15.23 6.45 -14.98
CA PRO A 197 -16.18 5.41 -15.35
C PRO A 197 -15.74 4.16 -14.61
N ALA A 198 -16.69 3.50 -13.95
CA ALA A 198 -16.44 2.23 -13.26
C ALA A 198 -15.75 1.26 -14.24
N PRO A 199 -14.79 0.44 -13.72
CA PRO A 199 -14.19 -0.61 -14.53
C PRO A 199 -15.24 -1.58 -15.05
#